data_e3511e17bbe7d2d0ffbac06a2a22447f
#
_entry.id   e3511e17bbe7d2d0ffbac06a2a22447f
#
_cell.length_a   1.000
_cell.length_b   1.000
_cell.length_c   1.000
_cell.angle_alpha   90.00
_cell.angle_beta   90.00
_cell.angle_gamma   90.00
#
_symmetry.space_group_name_H-M   'P 1'
#
loop_
_entity.id
_entity.type
_entity.pdbx_description
1 polymer ?
#
loop_
_entity_poly.entity_id
_entity_poly.type
_entity_poly.pdbx_seq_one_letter_code
_entity_poly.pdbx_strand_id
1 'polypeptide(L)'
;MTVSANPMLLTDEEFEKYRYIMDQPADNAAFAILNFVDHSQVYRILGGLQKNSDKVSFDDIKKLSYEVKSDADPKQVEFLINYMKKSIDDYFNDRTHFQFTPEETECLKRAAIFFNTHMTECTLSLAVRSLLKQYAAFKSTNVLMYTQLLPKYPYRRIISTMQFVMDVMDIKAFEPEGYGIIAIQKLRLVHALIRNRIEVNTLNKVPGAMWNDEWGKPINQQDMIFAVHTFSLEVIYGLIASGEKISDAEIQDYYYAWHLIGKALGVRDELNPSEFYIGYQVQNRIYKKEFIKDNPNGPALAEPLIKFMIEVLPLAKRKGVLGLVKLFNDKKDYDPIFKDILHLELDEASKFYTTMYNATDNLRHILIKIKYFFLPKAKRSDYFKDLARNEHRFFNSIIDIAKTWTDSHFRIADAFGVEAAEENEKESKKMPMWKRAVKYFFPNAEVK
;
A
#
# COMPACT_ATOMS: atom_id res chain seq x y z
N MET A 1 -3.77 -17.17 -25.50
CA MET A 1 -2.64 -16.57 -24.77
C MET A 1 -2.51 -15.13 -25.26
N THR A 2 -2.99 -14.18 -24.49
CA THR A 2 -2.70 -12.76 -24.71
C THR A 2 -1.21 -12.58 -24.50
N VAL A 3 -0.49 -12.09 -25.51
CA VAL A 3 0.93 -11.74 -25.35
C VAL A 3 1.02 -10.73 -24.22
N SER A 4 1.65 -11.12 -23.11
CA SER A 4 1.89 -10.20 -21.99
C SER A 4 2.62 -8.99 -22.55
N ALA A 5 2.10 -7.80 -22.30
CA ALA A 5 2.78 -6.57 -22.70
C ALA A 5 4.16 -6.55 -22.04
N ASN A 6 5.19 -6.30 -22.82
CA ASN A 6 6.55 -6.21 -22.32
C ASN A 6 6.93 -4.72 -22.16
N PRO A 7 6.91 -4.17 -20.93
CA PRO A 7 7.25 -2.75 -20.69
C PRO A 7 8.66 -2.37 -21.14
N MET A 8 9.53 -3.34 -21.37
CA MET A 8 10.88 -3.11 -21.86
C MET A 8 10.94 -2.74 -23.35
N LEU A 9 9.85 -2.95 -24.08
CA LEU A 9 9.72 -2.50 -25.48
C LEU A 9 9.37 -1.02 -25.60
N LEU A 10 8.89 -0.40 -24.51
CA LEU A 10 8.60 1.03 -24.47
C LEU A 10 9.92 1.84 -24.53
N THR A 11 9.96 2.85 -25.37
CA THR A 11 11.01 3.87 -25.34
C THR A 11 11.00 4.60 -23.99
N ASP A 12 12.06 5.36 -23.69
CA ASP A 12 12.09 6.15 -22.45
C ASP A 12 11.01 7.23 -22.43
N GLU A 13 10.71 7.83 -23.58
CA GLU A 13 9.64 8.81 -23.71
C GLU A 13 8.25 8.19 -23.50
N GLU A 14 7.98 7.03 -24.07
CA GLU A 14 6.72 6.30 -23.87
C GLU A 14 6.55 5.87 -22.42
N PHE A 15 7.61 5.39 -21.79
CA PHE A 15 7.59 5.01 -20.38
C PHE A 15 7.32 6.22 -19.49
N GLU A 16 7.93 7.39 -19.75
CA GLU A 16 7.66 8.62 -19.00
C GLU A 16 6.22 9.14 -19.13
N LYS A 17 5.52 8.90 -20.23
CA LYS A 17 4.10 9.26 -20.37
C LYS A 17 3.22 8.68 -19.27
N TYR A 18 3.59 7.51 -18.73
CA TYR A 18 2.85 6.87 -17.64
C TYR A 18 2.95 7.61 -16.29
N ARG A 19 3.87 8.57 -16.15
CA ARG A 19 3.88 9.49 -15.00
C ARG A 19 2.72 10.48 -15.02
N TYR A 20 2.06 10.65 -16.14
CA TYR A 20 0.92 11.56 -16.30
C TYR A 20 -0.41 10.83 -16.42
N ILE A 21 -0.40 9.52 -16.24
CA ILE A 21 -1.59 8.66 -16.28
C ILE A 21 -1.93 8.20 -14.86
N MET A 22 -3.19 8.38 -14.48
CA MET A 22 -3.74 8.03 -13.16
C MET A 22 -4.74 6.87 -13.28
N ASP A 23 -5.47 6.59 -12.20
CA ASP A 23 -6.57 5.61 -12.15
C ASP A 23 -7.90 6.32 -12.41
N GLN A 24 -8.24 6.54 -13.67
CA GLN A 24 -9.40 7.34 -14.07
C GLN A 24 -10.73 6.86 -13.44
N PRO A 25 -11.06 5.55 -13.37
CA PRO A 25 -12.30 5.11 -12.72
C PRO A 25 -12.40 5.53 -11.25
N ALA A 26 -11.31 5.35 -10.49
CA ALA A 26 -11.27 5.76 -9.09
C ALA A 26 -11.29 7.29 -8.93
N ASP A 27 -10.62 8.03 -9.82
CA ASP A 27 -10.59 9.49 -9.79
C ASP A 27 -11.97 10.09 -10.10
N ASN A 28 -12.72 9.52 -11.04
CA ASN A 28 -14.08 9.92 -11.32
C ASN A 28 -15.01 9.70 -10.12
N ALA A 29 -14.88 8.54 -9.46
CA ALA A 29 -15.66 8.24 -8.25
C ALA A 29 -15.27 9.17 -7.08
N ALA A 30 -13.98 9.42 -6.87
CA ALA A 30 -13.50 10.34 -5.84
C ALA A 30 -13.99 11.77 -6.08
N PHE A 31 -13.91 12.24 -7.33
CA PHE A 31 -14.42 13.55 -7.71
C PHE A 31 -15.93 13.68 -7.44
N ALA A 32 -16.70 12.66 -7.81
CA ALA A 32 -18.13 12.62 -7.56
C ALA A 32 -18.44 12.64 -6.05
N ILE A 33 -17.74 11.84 -5.24
CA ILE A 33 -17.92 11.78 -3.79
C ILE A 33 -17.60 13.13 -3.14
N LEU A 34 -16.50 13.79 -3.53
CA LEU A 34 -16.05 15.01 -2.87
C LEU A 34 -16.84 16.26 -3.25
N ASN A 35 -17.32 16.32 -4.47
CA ASN A 35 -17.92 17.57 -4.98
C ASN A 35 -19.45 17.60 -4.99
N PHE A 36 -20.10 16.43 -4.95
CA PHE A 36 -21.52 16.35 -5.25
C PHE A 36 -22.34 15.47 -4.29
N VAL A 37 -21.70 14.70 -3.45
CA VAL A 37 -22.42 13.94 -2.43
C VAL A 37 -22.74 14.85 -1.25
N ASP A 38 -23.95 14.74 -0.72
CA ASP A 38 -24.33 15.44 0.52
C ASP A 38 -23.22 15.22 1.58
N HIS A 39 -22.69 16.32 2.09
CA HIS A 39 -21.57 16.31 3.02
C HIS A 39 -21.81 15.45 4.27
N SER A 40 -23.05 15.28 4.70
CA SER A 40 -23.41 14.37 5.79
C SER A 40 -23.15 12.90 5.43
N GLN A 41 -23.24 12.56 4.14
CA GLN A 41 -23.06 11.22 3.60
C GLN A 41 -21.61 10.93 3.20
N VAL A 42 -20.82 11.95 2.84
CA VAL A 42 -19.37 11.81 2.63
C VAL A 42 -18.71 11.18 3.86
N TYR A 43 -19.12 11.57 5.07
CA TYR A 43 -18.62 10.95 6.30
C TYR A 43 -18.93 9.47 6.43
N ARG A 44 -20.14 9.07 6.04
CA ARG A 44 -20.53 7.65 6.13
C ARG A 44 -19.70 6.79 5.17
N ILE A 45 -19.42 7.31 3.96
CA ILE A 45 -18.54 6.67 3.00
C ILE A 45 -17.11 6.62 3.53
N LEU A 46 -16.59 7.78 3.93
CA LEU A 46 -15.21 7.89 4.44
C LEU A 46 -15.06 7.12 5.76
N GLY A 47 -16.07 7.10 6.63
CA GLY A 47 -16.10 6.28 7.84
C GLY A 47 -16.11 4.78 7.54
N GLY A 48 -16.85 4.35 6.53
CA GLY A 48 -16.83 2.96 6.07
C GLY A 48 -15.50 2.55 5.43
N LEU A 49 -14.76 3.50 4.85
CA LEU A 49 -13.41 3.26 4.34
C LEU A 49 -12.34 3.21 5.46
N GLN A 50 -12.64 3.68 6.66
CA GLN A 50 -11.68 3.73 7.77
C GLN A 50 -11.39 2.37 8.39
N LYS A 51 -12.36 1.46 8.39
CA LYS A 51 -12.21 0.14 8.98
C LYS A 51 -12.03 -0.90 7.89
N ASN A 52 -10.85 -1.52 7.84
CA ASN A 52 -10.62 -2.61 6.89
C ASN A 52 -11.51 -3.83 7.16
N SER A 53 -11.92 -4.02 8.44
CA SER A 53 -12.80 -5.10 8.87
C SER A 53 -14.29 -4.88 8.56
N ASP A 54 -14.71 -3.64 8.31
CA ASP A 54 -16.11 -3.38 8.02
C ASP A 54 -16.35 -3.57 6.52
N LYS A 55 -17.21 -4.52 6.19
CA LYS A 55 -17.86 -4.58 4.88
C LYS A 55 -18.59 -3.26 4.71
N VAL A 56 -18.00 -2.33 3.93
CA VAL A 56 -18.79 -1.21 3.45
C VAL A 56 -19.85 -1.84 2.59
N SER A 57 -21.09 -1.78 3.04
CA SER A 57 -22.20 -2.15 2.20
C SER A 57 -22.23 -1.16 1.05
N PHE A 58 -21.82 -1.60 -0.14
CA PHE A 58 -21.91 -0.80 -1.35
C PHE A 58 -23.37 -0.39 -1.62
N ASP A 59 -24.34 -1.12 -1.08
CA ASP A 59 -25.76 -0.76 -1.11
C ASP A 59 -26.05 0.53 -0.33
N ASP A 60 -25.27 0.85 0.69
CA ASP A 60 -25.37 2.11 1.40
C ASP A 60 -24.83 3.29 0.58
N ILE A 61 -23.85 3.06 -0.27
CA ILE A 61 -23.32 4.06 -1.20
C ILE A 61 -24.32 4.33 -2.32
N LYS A 62 -25.03 3.32 -2.80
CA LYS A 62 -26.09 3.46 -3.82
C LYS A 62 -27.29 4.30 -3.36
N LYS A 63 -27.52 4.41 -2.05
CA LYS A 63 -28.61 5.20 -1.46
C LYS A 63 -28.24 6.67 -1.22
N LEU A 64 -27.08 7.14 -1.70
CA LEU A 64 -26.62 8.51 -1.48
C LEU A 64 -27.52 9.51 -2.20
N SER A 65 -27.91 10.58 -1.51
CA SER A 65 -28.55 11.73 -2.11
C SER A 65 -27.49 12.69 -2.64
N TYR A 66 -27.72 13.17 -3.84
CA TYR A 66 -26.83 14.08 -4.54
C TYR A 66 -27.47 15.47 -4.52
N GLU A 67 -26.81 16.43 -3.88
CA GLU A 67 -27.20 17.82 -3.90
C GLU A 67 -26.22 18.60 -4.76
N VAL A 68 -26.73 19.20 -5.82
CA VAL A 68 -26.00 20.22 -6.59
C VAL A 68 -26.66 21.58 -6.29
N LYS A 69 -25.96 22.40 -5.50
CA LYS A 69 -26.34 23.81 -5.34
C LYS A 69 -25.75 24.59 -6.50
N SER A 70 -26.55 24.88 -7.51
CA SER A 70 -26.10 25.61 -8.69
C SER A 70 -27.27 26.42 -9.25
N ASP A 71 -26.97 27.62 -9.68
CA ASP A 71 -27.87 28.45 -10.50
C ASP A 71 -27.90 27.99 -11.99
N ALA A 72 -27.32 26.82 -12.28
CA ALA A 72 -27.30 26.25 -13.62
C ALA A 72 -28.68 25.71 -14.05
N ASP A 73 -28.85 25.55 -15.36
CA ASP A 73 -30.04 24.93 -15.96
C ASP A 73 -30.36 23.59 -15.29
N PRO A 74 -31.59 23.35 -14.82
CA PRO A 74 -32.00 22.09 -14.18
C PRO A 74 -31.65 20.84 -14.99
N LYS A 75 -31.66 20.89 -16.33
CA LYS A 75 -31.24 19.76 -17.18
C LYS A 75 -29.75 19.48 -17.12
N GLN A 76 -28.92 20.50 -16.99
CA GLN A 76 -27.48 20.34 -16.81
C GLN A 76 -27.17 19.76 -15.43
N VAL A 77 -27.89 20.23 -14.41
CA VAL A 77 -27.79 19.72 -13.04
C VAL A 77 -28.18 18.23 -13.01
N GLU A 78 -29.27 17.83 -13.61
CA GLU A 78 -29.72 16.45 -13.71
C GLU A 78 -28.71 15.57 -14.46
N PHE A 79 -28.18 16.05 -15.58
CA PHE A 79 -27.12 15.34 -16.32
C PHE A 79 -25.89 15.10 -15.45
N LEU A 80 -25.39 16.10 -14.73
CA LEU A 80 -24.25 16.00 -13.83
C LEU A 80 -24.53 14.99 -12.72
N ILE A 81 -25.69 15.06 -12.07
CA ILE A 81 -26.08 14.10 -11.01
C ILE A 81 -26.07 12.67 -11.56
N ASN A 82 -26.64 12.44 -12.74
CA ASN A 82 -26.68 11.12 -13.35
C ASN A 82 -25.28 10.61 -13.73
N TYR A 83 -24.42 11.49 -14.26
CA TYR A 83 -23.03 11.17 -14.55
C TYR A 83 -22.27 10.73 -13.29
N MET A 84 -22.47 11.41 -12.17
CA MET A 84 -21.79 11.13 -10.92
C MET A 84 -22.28 9.85 -10.24
N LYS A 85 -23.61 9.64 -10.22
CA LYS A 85 -24.20 8.37 -9.78
C LYS A 85 -23.58 7.23 -10.56
N LYS A 86 -23.55 7.37 -11.90
CA LYS A 86 -22.95 6.37 -12.77
C LYS A 86 -21.46 6.14 -12.46
N SER A 87 -20.67 7.19 -12.25
CA SER A 87 -19.24 7.06 -11.95
C SER A 87 -18.98 6.29 -10.64
N ILE A 88 -19.79 6.53 -9.61
CA ILE A 88 -19.70 5.80 -8.34
C ILE A 88 -20.17 4.35 -8.53
N ASP A 89 -21.30 4.14 -9.19
CA ASP A 89 -21.84 2.81 -9.44
C ASP A 89 -20.89 1.97 -10.30
N ASP A 90 -20.35 2.53 -11.38
CA ASP A 90 -19.39 1.86 -12.25
C ASP A 90 -18.15 1.45 -11.45
N TYR A 91 -17.62 2.32 -10.60
CA TYR A 91 -16.44 2.01 -9.79
C TYR A 91 -16.66 0.87 -8.80
N PHE A 92 -17.74 0.89 -8.04
CA PHE A 92 -18.00 -0.11 -7.01
C PHE A 92 -18.58 -1.41 -7.55
N ASN A 93 -19.28 -1.38 -8.69
CA ASN A 93 -19.84 -2.56 -9.32
C ASN A 93 -18.90 -3.19 -10.35
N ASP A 94 -17.88 -2.48 -10.82
CA ASP A 94 -16.90 -3.06 -11.73
C ASP A 94 -16.08 -4.14 -11.01
N ARG A 95 -16.36 -5.38 -11.38
CA ARG A 95 -15.66 -6.57 -10.90
C ARG A 95 -14.75 -7.18 -11.96
N THR A 96 -14.57 -6.53 -13.10
CA THR A 96 -13.76 -7.06 -14.21
C THR A 96 -12.31 -7.27 -13.78
N HIS A 97 -11.77 -6.40 -12.94
CA HIS A 97 -10.41 -6.51 -12.39
C HIS A 97 -10.23 -7.64 -11.38
N PHE A 98 -11.31 -8.28 -10.92
CA PHE A 98 -11.31 -9.37 -9.95
C PHE A 98 -11.82 -10.69 -10.55
N GLN A 99 -11.97 -10.76 -11.86
CA GLN A 99 -12.32 -11.99 -12.57
C GLN A 99 -11.04 -12.75 -12.90
N PHE A 100 -10.71 -13.69 -12.00
CA PHE A 100 -9.55 -14.56 -12.16
C PHE A 100 -9.97 -15.89 -12.76
N THR A 101 -9.14 -16.43 -13.65
CA THR A 101 -9.32 -17.81 -14.13
C THR A 101 -9.11 -18.80 -12.98
N PRO A 102 -9.53 -20.07 -13.12
CA PRO A 102 -9.24 -21.10 -12.13
C PRO A 102 -7.75 -21.23 -11.82
N GLU A 103 -6.88 -21.12 -12.84
CA GLU A 103 -5.41 -21.19 -12.71
C GLU A 103 -4.86 -19.99 -11.95
N GLU A 104 -5.35 -18.79 -12.23
CA GLU A 104 -4.98 -17.56 -11.52
C GLU A 104 -5.44 -17.61 -10.06
N THR A 105 -6.66 -18.11 -9.81
CA THR A 105 -7.18 -18.28 -8.46
C THR A 105 -6.34 -19.27 -7.65
N GLU A 106 -5.89 -20.35 -8.26
CA GLU A 106 -5.02 -21.32 -7.59
C GLU A 106 -3.61 -20.75 -7.37
N CYS A 107 -3.09 -19.94 -8.29
CA CYS A 107 -1.84 -19.22 -8.09
C CYS A 107 -1.92 -18.24 -6.91
N LEU A 108 -2.98 -17.44 -6.81
CA LEU A 108 -3.23 -16.54 -5.68
C LEU A 108 -3.24 -17.31 -4.34
N LYS A 109 -3.86 -18.50 -4.30
CA LYS A 109 -3.87 -19.36 -3.10
C LYS A 109 -2.47 -19.89 -2.77
N ARG A 110 -1.69 -20.35 -3.75
CA ARG A 110 -0.31 -20.80 -3.51
C ARG A 110 0.58 -19.67 -3.01
N ALA A 111 0.45 -18.48 -3.60
CA ALA A 111 1.16 -17.29 -3.15
C ALA A 111 0.78 -16.87 -1.71
N ALA A 112 -0.50 -16.96 -1.37
CA ALA A 112 -0.97 -16.72 -0.01
C ALA A 112 -0.39 -17.75 0.98
N ILE A 113 -0.35 -19.03 0.61
CA ILE A 113 0.27 -20.08 1.43
C ILE A 113 1.76 -19.80 1.61
N PHE A 114 2.47 -19.46 0.53
CA PHE A 114 3.88 -19.08 0.59
C PHE A 114 4.11 -17.91 1.54
N PHE A 115 3.40 -16.80 1.34
CA PHE A 115 3.52 -15.62 2.19
C PHE A 115 3.27 -15.94 3.66
N ASN A 116 2.19 -16.64 3.97
CA ASN A 116 1.83 -16.96 5.34
C ASN A 116 2.77 -18.02 5.99
N THR A 117 3.41 -18.87 5.19
CA THR A 117 4.44 -19.81 5.69
C THR A 117 5.75 -19.08 6.00
N HIS A 118 6.11 -18.06 5.22
CA HIS A 118 7.30 -17.20 5.38
C HIS A 118 6.96 -15.81 5.91
N MET A 119 5.92 -15.68 6.72
CA MET A 119 5.36 -14.38 7.07
C MET A 119 6.36 -13.47 7.80
N THR A 120 7.12 -14.02 8.74
CA THR A 120 8.13 -13.26 9.48
C THR A 120 9.20 -12.71 8.53
N GLU A 121 9.73 -13.56 7.65
CA GLU A 121 10.77 -13.24 6.70
C GLU A 121 10.25 -12.23 5.64
N CYS A 122 9.06 -12.44 5.11
CA CYS A 122 8.40 -11.51 4.19
C CYS A 122 8.17 -10.15 4.83
N THR A 123 7.69 -10.13 6.08
CA THR A 123 7.43 -8.88 6.83
C THR A 123 8.72 -8.13 7.13
N LEU A 124 9.78 -8.83 7.54
CA LEU A 124 11.10 -8.24 7.76
C LEU A 124 11.67 -7.71 6.45
N SER A 125 11.64 -8.50 5.37
CA SER A 125 12.07 -8.07 4.04
C SER A 125 11.33 -6.82 3.61
N LEU A 126 10.00 -6.76 3.78
CA LEU A 126 9.20 -5.59 3.48
C LEU A 126 9.68 -4.35 4.28
N ALA A 127 9.94 -4.50 5.58
CA ALA A 127 10.32 -3.39 6.45
C ALA A 127 11.76 -2.91 6.21
N VAL A 128 12.75 -3.83 6.18
CA VAL A 128 14.17 -3.46 6.20
C VAL A 128 14.83 -3.42 4.82
N ARG A 129 14.12 -3.82 3.77
CA ARG A 129 14.56 -3.71 2.37
C ARG A 129 13.56 -2.90 1.54
N SER A 130 12.36 -3.45 1.33
CA SER A 130 11.45 -2.97 0.32
C SER A 130 10.98 -1.54 0.59
N LEU A 131 10.48 -1.26 1.80
CA LEU A 131 10.03 0.09 2.18
C LEU A 131 11.18 1.08 2.23
N LEU A 132 12.36 0.69 2.73
CA LEU A 132 13.53 1.57 2.73
C LEU A 132 13.94 1.95 1.32
N LYS A 133 13.99 1.01 0.37
CA LYS A 133 14.26 1.31 -1.04
C LYS A 133 13.16 2.17 -1.67
N GLN A 134 11.91 1.95 -1.31
CA GLN A 134 10.83 2.84 -1.75
C GLN A 134 11.04 4.28 -1.26
N TYR A 135 11.51 4.45 -0.02
CA TYR A 135 11.78 5.78 0.55
C TYR A 135 12.99 6.47 -0.09
N ALA A 136 13.87 5.72 -0.75
CA ALA A 136 14.95 6.30 -1.54
C ALA A 136 14.48 6.93 -2.87
N ALA A 137 13.27 6.62 -3.33
CA ALA A 137 12.70 7.15 -4.57
C ALA A 137 12.16 8.58 -4.37
N PHE A 138 12.75 9.57 -5.04
CA PHE A 138 12.46 10.99 -4.78
C PHE A 138 11.04 11.40 -5.18
N LYS A 139 10.65 11.18 -6.44
CA LYS A 139 9.39 11.70 -6.94
C LYS A 139 8.19 11.00 -6.29
N SER A 140 8.22 9.67 -6.22
CA SER A 140 7.15 8.86 -5.62
C SER A 140 6.91 9.17 -4.14
N THR A 141 7.97 9.54 -3.40
CA THR A 141 7.86 9.82 -1.96
C THR A 141 7.29 11.18 -1.63
N ASN A 142 7.19 12.10 -2.61
CA ASN A 142 6.59 13.40 -2.35
C ASN A 142 5.12 13.32 -1.89
N VAL A 143 4.37 12.31 -2.34
CA VAL A 143 3.02 12.05 -1.83
C VAL A 143 3.04 11.66 -0.34
N LEU A 144 4.01 10.84 0.08
CA LEU A 144 4.17 10.44 1.49
C LEU A 144 4.53 11.64 2.36
N MET A 145 5.40 12.52 1.86
CA MET A 145 5.73 13.77 2.54
C MET A 145 4.56 14.75 2.55
N TYR A 146 3.78 14.81 1.48
CA TYR A 146 2.58 15.65 1.42
C TYR A 146 1.55 15.26 2.49
N THR A 147 1.30 13.96 2.67
CA THR A 147 0.33 13.46 3.66
C THR A 147 0.83 13.56 5.10
N GLN A 148 2.13 13.70 5.33
CA GLN A 148 2.77 13.76 6.66
C GLN A 148 2.48 12.56 7.59
N LEU A 149 1.82 11.52 7.09
CA LEU A 149 1.38 10.39 7.93
C LEU A 149 2.55 9.59 8.49
N LEU A 150 3.54 9.27 7.66
CA LEU A 150 4.66 8.46 8.10
C LEU A 150 5.61 9.22 9.04
N PRO A 151 6.00 10.48 8.75
CA PRO A 151 6.83 11.25 9.69
C PRO A 151 6.19 11.48 11.05
N LYS A 152 4.87 11.77 11.09
CA LYS A 152 4.18 12.13 12.34
C LYS A 152 3.52 10.94 13.04
N TYR A 153 3.01 9.95 12.28
CA TYR A 153 2.29 8.78 12.80
C TYR A 153 2.78 7.46 12.18
N PRO A 154 4.07 7.11 12.36
CA PRO A 154 4.68 5.95 11.72
C PRO A 154 3.95 4.64 12.03
N TYR A 155 3.54 4.44 13.28
CA TYR A 155 2.81 3.23 13.71
C TYR A 155 1.55 3.02 12.90
N ARG A 156 0.71 4.04 12.83
CA ARG A 156 -0.57 3.98 12.11
C ARG A 156 -0.35 3.65 10.64
N ARG A 157 0.61 4.33 9.99
CA ARG A 157 0.89 4.13 8.56
C ARG A 157 1.45 2.74 8.27
N ILE A 158 2.39 2.26 9.09
CA ILE A 158 3.02 0.95 8.92
C ILE A 158 2.01 -0.16 9.20
N ILE A 159 1.24 -0.07 10.28
CA ILE A 159 0.21 -1.07 10.62
C ILE A 159 -0.88 -1.12 9.55
N SER A 160 -1.31 0.02 9.00
CA SER A 160 -2.30 0.03 7.89
C SER A 160 -1.76 -0.63 6.63
N THR A 161 -0.46 -0.46 6.35
CA THR A 161 0.20 -1.15 5.23
C THR A 161 0.25 -2.67 5.46
N MET A 162 0.62 -3.09 6.68
CA MET A 162 0.63 -4.51 7.04
C MET A 162 -0.77 -5.12 6.97
N GLN A 163 -1.80 -4.41 7.44
CA GLN A 163 -3.18 -4.88 7.31
C GLN A 163 -3.58 -5.11 5.85
N PHE A 164 -3.26 -4.17 4.96
CA PHE A 164 -3.52 -4.35 3.53
C PHE A 164 -2.85 -5.61 2.97
N VAL A 165 -1.56 -5.84 3.31
CA VAL A 165 -0.85 -7.05 2.87
C VAL A 165 -1.53 -8.30 3.42
N MET A 166 -1.93 -8.30 4.69
CA MET A 166 -2.66 -9.43 5.30
C MET A 166 -3.99 -9.69 4.60
N ASP A 167 -4.74 -8.63 4.27
CA ASP A 167 -6.05 -8.75 3.62
C ASP A 167 -5.93 -9.35 2.21
N VAL A 168 -4.90 -8.99 1.43
CA VAL A 168 -4.70 -9.50 0.06
C VAL A 168 -3.95 -10.84 0.02
N MET A 169 -3.22 -11.20 1.08
CA MET A 169 -2.50 -12.47 1.24
C MET A 169 -3.26 -13.47 2.14
N ASP A 170 -4.53 -13.24 2.42
CA ASP A 170 -5.41 -14.28 2.98
C ASP A 170 -5.72 -15.33 1.91
N ILE A 171 -5.76 -16.62 2.28
CA ILE A 171 -6.07 -17.72 1.35
C ILE A 171 -7.45 -17.54 0.68
N LYS A 172 -8.35 -16.83 1.35
CA LYS A 172 -9.70 -16.52 0.89
C LYS A 172 -9.87 -15.08 0.40
N ALA A 173 -8.77 -14.32 0.24
CA ALA A 173 -8.78 -12.90 -0.09
C ALA A 173 -9.72 -12.56 -1.26
N PHE A 174 -9.75 -13.41 -2.27
CA PHE A 174 -10.48 -13.20 -3.53
C PHE A 174 -11.70 -14.12 -3.70
N GLU A 175 -12.12 -14.81 -2.65
CA GLU A 175 -13.44 -15.46 -2.61
C GLU A 175 -14.56 -14.40 -2.51
N PRO A 176 -15.82 -14.70 -2.84
CA PRO A 176 -16.94 -13.72 -2.85
C PRO A 176 -17.08 -12.92 -1.55
N GLU A 177 -16.73 -13.51 -0.43
CA GLU A 177 -16.76 -12.91 0.92
C GLU A 177 -15.38 -12.42 1.40
N GLY A 178 -14.35 -12.47 0.53
CA GLY A 178 -12.97 -12.16 0.88
C GLY A 178 -12.71 -10.67 1.07
N TYR A 179 -11.82 -10.33 2.03
CA TYR A 179 -11.46 -8.95 2.31
C TYR A 179 -10.51 -8.34 1.28
N GLY A 180 -9.79 -9.13 0.49
CA GLY A 180 -8.82 -8.66 -0.48
C GLY A 180 -9.42 -7.72 -1.53
N ILE A 181 -10.60 -8.09 -2.07
CA ILE A 181 -11.33 -7.25 -3.03
C ILE A 181 -11.69 -5.89 -2.41
N ILE A 182 -12.23 -5.93 -1.18
CA ILE A 182 -12.65 -4.72 -0.46
C ILE A 182 -11.44 -3.85 -0.14
N ALA A 183 -10.34 -4.44 0.32
CA ALA A 183 -9.10 -3.72 0.64
C ALA A 183 -8.52 -3.02 -0.60
N ILE A 184 -8.51 -3.69 -1.76
CA ILE A 184 -8.04 -3.11 -3.03
C ILE A 184 -8.92 -1.96 -3.47
N GLN A 185 -10.26 -2.12 -3.47
CA GLN A 185 -11.17 -1.03 -3.86
C GLN A 185 -11.05 0.18 -2.94
N LYS A 186 -10.94 -0.05 -1.62
CA LYS A 186 -10.69 1.03 -0.65
C LYS A 186 -9.39 1.75 -0.92
N LEU A 187 -8.29 1.02 -1.15
CA LEU A 187 -6.99 1.61 -1.40
C LEU A 187 -6.96 2.45 -2.68
N ARG A 188 -7.55 1.95 -3.77
CA ARG A 188 -7.69 2.72 -5.03
C ARG A 188 -8.43 4.03 -4.80
N LEU A 189 -9.55 3.98 -4.08
CA LEU A 189 -10.34 5.18 -3.78
C LEU A 189 -9.58 6.16 -2.88
N VAL A 190 -8.84 5.68 -1.87
CA VAL A 190 -7.98 6.52 -1.03
C VAL A 190 -6.90 7.21 -1.86
N HIS A 191 -6.26 6.51 -2.79
CA HIS A 191 -5.29 7.11 -3.71
C HIS A 191 -5.92 8.22 -4.55
N ALA A 192 -7.13 8.00 -5.07
CA ALA A 192 -7.86 9.00 -5.87
C ALA A 192 -8.26 10.23 -5.04
N LEU A 193 -8.71 10.02 -3.80
CA LEU A 193 -9.02 11.12 -2.87
C LEU A 193 -7.77 11.97 -2.57
N ILE A 194 -6.62 11.33 -2.34
CA ILE A 194 -5.34 12.04 -2.12
C ILE A 194 -4.95 12.83 -3.38
N ARG A 195 -5.02 12.24 -4.58
CA ARG A 195 -4.76 12.94 -5.85
C ARG A 195 -5.63 14.18 -5.99
N ASN A 196 -6.95 14.02 -5.82
CA ASN A 196 -7.88 15.12 -5.91
C ASN A 196 -7.52 16.24 -4.93
N ARG A 197 -7.18 15.90 -3.68
CA ARG A 197 -6.76 16.89 -2.68
C ARG A 197 -5.51 17.64 -3.09
N ILE A 198 -4.49 16.94 -3.59
CA ILE A 198 -3.24 17.53 -4.07
C ILE A 198 -3.53 18.49 -5.23
N GLU A 199 -4.34 18.08 -6.21
CA GLU A 199 -4.72 18.91 -7.36
C GLU A 199 -5.49 20.17 -6.94
N VAL A 200 -6.48 20.04 -6.07
CA VAL A 200 -7.24 21.17 -5.55
C VAL A 200 -6.34 22.16 -4.81
N ASN A 201 -5.44 21.69 -3.95
CA ASN A 201 -4.51 22.56 -3.23
C ASN A 201 -3.53 23.28 -4.17
N THR A 202 -3.08 22.59 -5.22
CA THR A 202 -2.19 23.16 -6.24
C THR A 202 -2.91 24.25 -7.05
N LEU A 203 -4.14 23.97 -7.50
CA LEU A 203 -4.97 24.95 -8.23
C LEU A 203 -5.26 26.20 -7.38
N ASN A 204 -5.54 26.02 -6.10
CA ASN A 204 -5.80 27.10 -5.17
C ASN A 204 -4.53 27.76 -4.62
N LYS A 205 -3.34 27.36 -5.09
CA LYS A 205 -2.03 27.86 -4.66
C LYS A 205 -1.85 27.88 -3.14
N VAL A 206 -2.31 26.82 -2.47
CA VAL A 206 -2.20 26.71 -1.01
C VAL A 206 -0.72 26.68 -0.62
N PRO A 207 -0.24 27.61 0.22
CA PRO A 207 1.17 27.68 0.60
C PRO A 207 1.65 26.36 1.25
N GLY A 208 2.80 25.85 0.80
CA GLY A 208 3.39 24.60 1.31
C GLY A 208 2.68 23.31 0.88
N ALA A 209 1.61 23.41 0.06
CA ALA A 209 0.84 22.27 -0.41
C ALA A 209 0.69 22.26 -1.95
N MET A 210 1.58 22.94 -2.66
CA MET A 210 1.61 22.92 -4.13
C MET A 210 2.40 21.69 -4.61
N TRP A 211 1.88 21.05 -5.65
CA TRP A 211 2.55 19.95 -6.33
C TRP A 211 3.42 20.47 -7.47
N ASN A 212 4.59 19.88 -7.65
CA ASN A 212 5.45 20.20 -8.79
C ASN A 212 5.10 19.28 -9.97
N ASP A 213 4.70 19.84 -11.10
CA ASP A 213 4.33 19.10 -12.30
C ASP A 213 5.48 18.26 -12.89
N GLU A 214 6.76 18.61 -12.60
CA GLU A 214 7.92 17.81 -12.99
C GLU A 214 7.98 16.44 -12.32
N TRP A 215 7.25 16.26 -11.22
CA TRP A 215 7.11 14.95 -10.56
C TRP A 215 6.10 14.03 -11.26
N GLY A 216 5.38 14.55 -12.26
CA GLY A 216 4.24 13.89 -12.87
C GLY A 216 2.97 14.03 -12.01
N LYS A 217 1.92 13.28 -12.34
CA LYS A 217 0.70 13.24 -11.51
C LYS A 217 0.96 12.48 -10.20
N PRO A 218 0.33 12.88 -9.08
CA PRO A 218 0.48 12.14 -7.82
C PRO A 218 -0.07 10.71 -7.95
N ILE A 219 0.66 9.74 -7.44
CA ILE A 219 0.26 8.32 -7.46
C ILE A 219 -0.10 7.89 -8.90
N ASN A 220 0.79 8.17 -9.82
CA ASN A 220 0.65 7.84 -11.24
C ASN A 220 0.92 6.35 -11.50
N GLN A 221 0.83 5.92 -12.77
CA GLN A 221 1.01 4.52 -13.14
C GLN A 221 2.42 3.99 -12.86
N GLN A 222 3.48 4.82 -12.99
CA GLN A 222 4.82 4.40 -12.59
C GLN A 222 4.95 4.24 -11.07
N ASP A 223 4.36 5.15 -10.27
CA ASP A 223 4.33 5.02 -8.82
C ASP A 223 3.57 3.76 -8.39
N MET A 224 2.49 3.41 -9.10
CA MET A 224 1.69 2.22 -8.82
C MET A 224 2.45 0.93 -9.07
N ILE A 225 3.10 0.77 -10.24
CA ILE A 225 3.89 -0.44 -10.50
C ILE A 225 5.11 -0.52 -9.60
N PHE A 226 5.74 0.61 -9.28
CA PHE A 226 6.82 0.68 -8.31
C PHE A 226 6.38 0.18 -6.92
N ALA A 227 5.19 0.60 -6.47
CA ALA A 227 4.61 0.11 -5.22
C ALA A 227 4.31 -1.40 -5.27
N VAL A 228 3.74 -1.92 -6.36
CA VAL A 228 3.51 -3.37 -6.54
C VAL A 228 4.82 -4.14 -6.44
N HIS A 229 5.89 -3.65 -7.07
CA HIS A 229 7.22 -4.28 -6.99
C HIS A 229 7.83 -4.19 -5.58
N THR A 230 7.51 -3.17 -4.80
CA THR A 230 7.90 -3.08 -3.38
C THR A 230 7.35 -4.25 -2.57
N PHE A 231 6.11 -4.66 -2.82
CA PHE A 231 5.45 -5.75 -2.10
C PHE A 231 5.75 -7.14 -2.68
N SER A 232 6.21 -7.23 -3.91
CA SER A 232 6.49 -8.48 -4.60
C SER A 232 7.98 -8.74 -4.78
N LEU A 233 8.56 -8.09 -5.75
CA LEU A 233 9.93 -8.29 -6.23
C LEU A 233 10.98 -8.02 -5.12
N GLU A 234 10.87 -6.89 -4.42
CA GLU A 234 11.83 -6.55 -3.38
C GLU A 234 11.70 -7.44 -2.15
N VAL A 235 10.50 -7.95 -1.84
CA VAL A 235 10.31 -8.95 -0.79
C VAL A 235 11.06 -10.23 -1.14
N ILE A 236 10.89 -10.75 -2.37
CA ILE A 236 11.60 -11.94 -2.84
C ILE A 236 13.12 -11.76 -2.76
N TYR A 237 13.64 -10.63 -3.24
CA TYR A 237 15.07 -10.36 -3.16
C TYR A 237 15.58 -10.28 -1.73
N GLY A 238 14.78 -9.78 -0.80
CA GLY A 238 15.14 -9.79 0.61
C GLY A 238 15.22 -11.20 1.18
N LEU A 239 14.28 -12.08 0.83
CA LEU A 239 14.33 -13.48 1.23
C LEU A 239 15.60 -14.17 0.68
N ILE A 240 15.90 -13.98 -0.60
CA ILE A 240 17.11 -14.52 -1.21
C ILE A 240 18.38 -14.00 -0.51
N ALA A 241 18.43 -12.68 -0.24
CA ALA A 241 19.59 -12.07 0.43
C ALA A 241 19.77 -12.56 1.86
N SER A 242 18.69 -12.85 2.59
CA SER A 242 18.73 -13.40 3.95
C SER A 242 19.11 -14.89 3.97
N GLY A 243 19.13 -15.57 2.82
CA GLY A 243 19.49 -16.97 2.69
C GLY A 243 18.32 -17.94 2.73
N GLU A 244 17.08 -17.44 2.60
CA GLU A 244 15.89 -18.28 2.51
C GLU A 244 15.94 -19.19 1.28
N LYS A 245 15.54 -20.45 1.50
CA LYS A 245 15.47 -21.46 0.44
C LYS A 245 14.09 -21.49 -0.19
N ILE A 246 13.92 -20.66 -1.18
CA ILE A 246 12.70 -20.58 -1.98
C ILE A 246 12.96 -21.11 -3.38
N SER A 247 12.00 -21.82 -3.95
CA SER A 247 12.09 -22.37 -5.31
C SER A 247 11.70 -21.33 -6.36
N ASP A 248 12.19 -21.53 -7.60
CA ASP A 248 11.80 -20.68 -8.74
C ASP A 248 10.29 -20.66 -8.96
N ALA A 249 9.60 -21.75 -8.70
CA ALA A 249 8.14 -21.84 -8.79
C ALA A 249 7.44 -20.96 -7.74
N GLU A 250 7.91 -20.95 -6.49
CA GLU A 250 7.38 -20.07 -5.44
C GLU A 250 7.67 -18.61 -5.72
N ILE A 251 8.87 -18.29 -6.23
CA ILE A 251 9.23 -16.94 -6.70
C ILE A 251 8.24 -16.47 -7.76
N GLN A 252 8.03 -17.28 -8.80
CA GLN A 252 7.16 -16.91 -9.92
C GLN A 252 5.69 -16.83 -9.49
N ASP A 253 5.20 -17.76 -8.67
CA ASP A 253 3.81 -17.75 -8.15
C ASP A 253 3.55 -16.51 -7.30
N TYR A 254 4.46 -16.17 -6.37
CA TYR A 254 4.31 -14.99 -5.51
C TYR A 254 4.36 -13.68 -6.32
N TYR A 255 5.29 -13.58 -7.27
CA TYR A 255 5.38 -12.43 -8.15
C TYR A 255 4.14 -12.28 -9.04
N TYR A 256 3.68 -13.39 -9.65
CA TYR A 256 2.49 -13.40 -10.51
C TYR A 256 1.21 -13.06 -9.74
N ALA A 257 1.09 -13.51 -8.49
CA ALA A 257 -0.02 -13.10 -7.65
C ALA A 257 -0.04 -11.57 -7.43
N TRP A 258 1.11 -10.94 -7.22
CA TRP A 258 1.21 -9.49 -7.13
C TRP A 258 0.98 -8.78 -8.48
N HIS A 259 1.32 -9.40 -9.62
CA HIS A 259 0.88 -8.93 -10.93
C HIS A 259 -0.65 -8.87 -11.02
N LEU A 260 -1.36 -9.91 -10.60
CA LEU A 260 -2.83 -9.95 -10.55
C LEU A 260 -3.41 -8.91 -9.60
N ILE A 261 -2.81 -8.76 -8.41
CA ILE A 261 -3.18 -7.72 -7.44
C ILE A 261 -2.91 -6.32 -8.03
N GLY A 262 -1.80 -6.13 -8.73
CA GLY A 262 -1.47 -4.88 -9.41
C GLY A 262 -2.51 -4.51 -10.47
N LYS A 263 -2.94 -5.48 -11.27
CA LYS A 263 -4.05 -5.32 -12.22
C LYS A 263 -5.34 -4.90 -11.50
N ALA A 264 -5.67 -5.58 -10.41
CA ALA A 264 -6.83 -5.22 -9.59
C ALA A 264 -6.71 -3.83 -8.95
N LEU A 265 -5.50 -3.38 -8.61
CA LEU A 265 -5.19 -2.02 -8.14
C LEU A 265 -5.26 -0.96 -9.25
N GLY A 266 -5.52 -1.33 -10.50
CA GLY A 266 -5.63 -0.42 -11.63
C GLY A 266 -4.31 -0.07 -12.29
N VAL A 267 -3.26 -0.87 -12.07
CA VAL A 267 -2.03 -0.77 -12.87
C VAL A 267 -2.32 -1.22 -14.29
N ARG A 268 -1.91 -0.44 -15.26
CA ARG A 268 -2.09 -0.76 -16.67
C ARG A 268 -1.28 -1.97 -17.09
N ASP A 269 -1.88 -2.83 -17.90
CA ASP A 269 -1.25 -4.08 -18.36
C ASP A 269 0.09 -3.80 -19.04
N GLU A 270 0.23 -2.67 -19.78
CA GLU A 270 1.45 -2.29 -20.48
C GLU A 270 2.65 -2.04 -19.56
N LEU A 271 2.42 -1.72 -18.26
CA LEU A 271 3.46 -1.52 -17.27
C LEU A 271 3.62 -2.67 -16.29
N ASN A 272 2.68 -3.61 -16.26
CA ASN A 272 2.55 -4.64 -15.24
C ASN A 272 2.99 -6.00 -15.78
N PRO A 273 4.29 -6.34 -15.81
CA PRO A 273 4.78 -7.59 -16.36
C PRO A 273 4.39 -8.78 -15.48
N SER A 274 4.03 -9.88 -16.13
CA SER A 274 3.68 -11.14 -15.46
C SER A 274 4.89 -12.00 -15.10
N GLU A 275 6.07 -11.68 -15.64
CA GLU A 275 7.30 -12.44 -15.43
C GLU A 275 8.24 -11.70 -14.47
N PHE A 276 8.75 -12.42 -13.49
CA PHE A 276 9.66 -11.89 -12.45
C PHE A 276 10.88 -11.16 -13.03
N TYR A 277 11.52 -11.75 -14.04
CA TYR A 277 12.71 -11.15 -14.66
C TYR A 277 12.40 -9.83 -15.39
N ILE A 278 11.27 -9.74 -16.06
CA ILE A 278 10.83 -8.49 -16.71
C ILE A 278 10.50 -7.44 -15.65
N GLY A 279 9.84 -7.85 -14.56
CA GLY A 279 9.58 -6.97 -13.40
C GLY A 279 10.86 -6.37 -12.82
N TYR A 280 11.91 -7.16 -12.69
CA TYR A 280 13.22 -6.68 -12.24
C TYR A 280 13.80 -5.61 -13.17
N GLN A 281 13.69 -5.80 -14.49
CA GLN A 281 14.18 -4.81 -15.46
C GLN A 281 13.38 -3.48 -15.36
N VAL A 282 12.06 -3.57 -15.23
CA VAL A 282 11.19 -2.39 -15.03
C VAL A 282 11.55 -1.66 -13.73
N GLN A 283 11.75 -2.39 -12.64
CA GLN A 283 12.13 -1.82 -11.36
C GLN A 283 13.47 -1.08 -11.44
N ASN A 284 14.47 -1.67 -12.08
CA ASN A 284 15.77 -1.03 -12.28
C ASN A 284 15.67 0.23 -13.16
N ARG A 285 14.76 0.24 -14.14
CA ARG A 285 14.49 1.42 -14.97
C ARG A 285 13.94 2.58 -14.14
N ILE A 286 13.05 2.27 -13.20
CA ILE A 286 12.50 3.25 -12.26
C ILE A 286 13.61 3.74 -11.32
N TYR A 287 14.38 2.85 -10.70
CA TYR A 287 15.47 3.19 -9.78
C TYR A 287 16.47 4.17 -10.38
N LYS A 288 16.89 3.96 -11.61
CA LYS A 288 17.83 4.86 -12.31
C LYS A 288 17.35 6.31 -12.39
N LYS A 289 16.03 6.54 -12.37
CA LYS A 289 15.42 7.87 -12.48
C LYS A 289 15.00 8.46 -11.14
N GLU A 290 14.70 7.60 -10.16
CA GLU A 290 14.15 7.99 -8.88
C GLU A 290 15.22 8.13 -7.78
N PHE A 291 16.31 7.35 -7.85
CA PHE A 291 17.36 7.37 -6.84
C PHE A 291 18.31 8.53 -7.10
N ILE A 292 18.14 9.62 -6.36
CA ILE A 292 18.99 10.81 -6.40
C ILE A 292 19.68 11.00 -5.05
N LYS A 293 20.95 11.36 -5.06
CA LYS A 293 21.78 11.47 -3.87
C LYS A 293 21.24 12.48 -2.85
N ASP A 294 20.74 13.61 -3.32
CA ASP A 294 20.24 14.69 -2.47
C ASP A 294 18.72 14.60 -2.24
N ASN A 295 18.20 13.40 -2.05
CA ASN A 295 16.77 13.17 -1.75
C ASN A 295 16.46 13.53 -0.28
N PRO A 296 15.81 14.66 0.01
CA PRO A 296 15.51 15.06 1.40
C PRO A 296 14.43 14.17 2.03
N ASN A 297 13.61 13.49 1.23
CA ASN A 297 12.53 12.64 1.69
C ASN A 297 13.06 11.33 2.28
N GLY A 298 14.18 10.82 1.77
CA GLY A 298 14.76 9.54 2.17
C GLY A 298 14.96 9.41 3.67
N PRO A 299 15.80 10.25 4.29
CA PRO A 299 16.05 10.21 5.74
C PRO A 299 14.78 10.48 6.57
N ALA A 300 13.94 11.43 6.12
CA ALA A 300 12.70 11.81 6.80
C ALA A 300 11.66 10.66 6.87
N LEU A 301 11.69 9.72 5.93
CA LEU A 301 10.82 8.55 5.90
C LEU A 301 11.48 7.31 6.51
N ALA A 302 12.81 7.14 6.33
CA ALA A 302 13.53 5.98 6.83
C ALA A 302 13.65 5.98 8.36
N GLU A 303 13.97 7.11 8.96
CA GLU A 303 14.19 7.22 10.42
C GLU A 303 12.95 6.84 11.25
N PRO A 304 11.72 7.29 10.93
CA PRO A 304 10.51 6.81 11.62
C PRO A 304 10.29 5.30 11.52
N LEU A 305 10.61 4.69 10.38
CA LEU A 305 10.52 3.23 10.21
C LEU A 305 11.54 2.50 11.08
N ILE A 306 12.80 2.97 11.11
CA ILE A 306 13.84 2.40 11.97
C ILE A 306 13.44 2.50 13.46
N LYS A 307 12.91 3.65 13.90
CA LYS A 307 12.40 3.83 15.27
C LYS A 307 11.27 2.86 15.58
N PHE A 308 10.30 2.73 14.69
CA PHE A 308 9.22 1.74 14.83
C PHE A 308 9.79 0.32 15.02
N MET A 309 10.75 -0.08 14.18
CA MET A 309 11.37 -1.41 14.28
C MET A 309 12.10 -1.63 15.63
N ILE A 310 12.76 -0.60 16.17
CA ILE A 310 13.41 -0.67 17.49
C ILE A 310 12.39 -0.92 18.60
N GLU A 311 11.20 -0.33 18.48
CA GLU A 311 10.17 -0.43 19.53
C GLU A 311 9.37 -1.74 19.45
N VAL A 312 9.10 -2.26 18.23
CA VAL A 312 8.31 -3.48 18.06
C VAL A 312 9.13 -4.77 18.12
N LEU A 313 10.45 -4.71 17.86
CA LEU A 313 11.31 -5.88 17.96
C LEU A 313 11.90 -5.98 19.36
N PRO A 314 11.50 -7.00 20.17
CA PRO A 314 12.05 -7.20 21.51
C PRO A 314 13.57 -7.30 21.45
N LEU A 315 14.25 -6.55 22.30
CA LEU A 315 15.71 -6.50 22.40
C LEU A 315 16.46 -5.86 21.21
N ALA A 316 15.77 -5.39 20.18
CA ALA A 316 16.42 -4.71 19.08
C ALA A 316 16.82 -3.29 19.50
N LYS A 317 18.13 -3.02 19.51
CA LYS A 317 18.68 -1.66 19.50
C LYS A 317 18.91 -1.25 18.05
N ARG A 318 19.14 0.05 17.78
CA ARG A 318 19.43 0.56 16.43
C ARG A 318 20.44 -0.33 15.67
N LYS A 319 21.54 -0.72 16.31
CA LYS A 319 22.55 -1.59 15.70
C LYS A 319 22.02 -2.97 15.30
N GLY A 320 21.03 -3.48 15.99
CA GLY A 320 20.35 -4.74 15.65
C GLY A 320 19.46 -4.57 14.42
N VAL A 321 18.67 -3.51 14.34
CA VAL A 321 17.83 -3.21 13.17
C VAL A 321 18.71 -2.99 11.93
N LEU A 322 19.80 -2.22 12.06
CA LEU A 322 20.76 -2.05 10.96
C LEU A 322 21.43 -3.38 10.55
N GLY A 323 21.60 -4.31 11.48
CA GLY A 323 22.03 -5.69 11.20
C GLY A 323 21.05 -6.42 10.29
N LEU A 324 19.74 -6.30 10.56
CA LEU A 324 18.70 -6.85 9.69
C LEU A 324 18.69 -6.14 8.32
N VAL A 325 18.87 -4.83 8.27
CA VAL A 325 19.04 -4.12 6.98
C VAL A 325 20.19 -4.72 6.18
N LYS A 326 21.35 -5.00 6.81
CA LYS A 326 22.47 -5.68 6.12
C LYS A 326 22.11 -7.07 5.65
N LEU A 327 21.40 -7.85 6.45
CA LEU A 327 21.07 -9.25 6.15
C LEU A 327 20.16 -9.36 4.92
N PHE A 328 19.16 -8.47 4.83
CA PHE A 328 18.13 -8.52 3.77
C PHE A 328 18.50 -7.73 2.51
N ASN A 329 19.72 -7.14 2.43
CA ASN A 329 20.12 -6.31 1.30
C ASN A 329 21.48 -6.71 0.72
N ASP A 330 21.67 -6.41 -0.55
CA ASP A 330 22.93 -6.64 -1.26
C ASP A 330 23.99 -5.59 -0.88
N LYS A 331 25.24 -6.00 -0.77
CA LYS A 331 26.37 -5.09 -0.45
C LYS A 331 26.47 -3.89 -1.43
N LYS A 332 26.14 -4.11 -2.71
CA LYS A 332 26.17 -3.06 -3.73
C LYS A 332 25.22 -1.89 -3.44
N ASP A 333 24.19 -2.11 -2.62
CA ASP A 333 23.18 -1.11 -2.27
C ASP A 333 23.54 -0.31 -1.00
N TYR A 334 24.55 -0.75 -0.21
CA TYR A 334 24.86 -0.17 1.12
C TYR A 334 25.25 1.31 1.04
N ASP A 335 26.24 1.64 0.21
CA ASP A 335 26.66 3.02 0.09
C ASP A 335 25.68 3.86 -0.75
N PRO A 336 25.31 3.47 -1.97
CA PRO A 336 24.52 4.35 -2.83
C PRO A 336 23.09 4.58 -2.34
N ILE A 337 22.48 3.62 -1.65
CA ILE A 337 21.10 3.72 -1.21
C ILE A 337 21.01 4.02 0.28
N PHE A 338 21.57 3.15 1.13
CA PHE A 338 21.37 3.26 2.57
C PHE A 338 22.17 4.38 3.19
N LYS A 339 23.43 4.58 2.78
CA LYS A 339 24.27 5.65 3.30
C LYS A 339 23.99 6.98 2.60
N ASP A 340 24.11 7.05 1.27
CA ASP A 340 24.09 8.31 0.54
C ASP A 340 22.69 8.93 0.42
N ILE A 341 21.63 8.09 0.31
CA ILE A 341 20.25 8.59 0.15
C ILE A 341 19.47 8.54 1.46
N LEU A 342 19.56 7.45 2.23
CA LEU A 342 18.76 7.26 3.44
C LEU A 342 19.48 7.70 4.72
N HIS A 343 20.76 8.04 4.67
CA HIS A 343 21.61 8.41 5.79
C HIS A 343 21.65 7.34 6.90
N LEU A 344 21.66 6.05 6.51
CA LEU A 344 21.77 4.92 7.41
C LEU A 344 23.19 4.37 7.41
N GLU A 345 23.92 4.57 8.53
CA GLU A 345 25.30 4.09 8.70
C GLU A 345 25.32 2.59 9.05
N LEU A 346 25.40 1.75 8.00
CA LEU A 346 25.37 0.30 8.18
C LEU A 346 26.64 -0.31 8.82
N ASP A 347 27.71 0.44 8.92
CA ASP A 347 28.94 0.00 9.62
C ASP A 347 28.70 -0.20 11.12
N GLU A 348 27.71 0.46 11.69
CA GLU A 348 27.28 0.27 13.07
C GLU A 348 26.50 -1.04 13.32
N ALA A 349 26.17 -1.79 12.27
CA ALA A 349 25.35 -2.98 12.36
C ALA A 349 25.98 -4.07 13.25
N SER A 350 25.14 -4.69 14.08
CA SER A 350 25.54 -5.73 15.00
C SER A 350 25.48 -7.12 14.35
N LYS A 351 26.59 -7.82 14.29
CA LYS A 351 26.65 -9.24 13.86
C LYS A 351 25.88 -10.16 14.81
N PHE A 352 25.79 -9.83 16.08
CA PHE A 352 25.09 -10.64 17.07
C PHE A 352 23.63 -10.87 16.71
N TYR A 353 22.90 -9.80 16.35
CA TYR A 353 21.49 -9.90 15.99
C TYR A 353 21.24 -10.67 14.69
N THR A 354 22.12 -10.53 13.70
CA THR A 354 22.03 -11.33 12.46
C THR A 354 22.29 -12.81 12.72
N THR A 355 23.27 -13.13 13.57
CA THR A 355 23.55 -14.53 13.97
C THR A 355 22.38 -15.13 14.75
N MET A 356 21.82 -14.38 15.69
CA MET A 356 20.66 -14.81 16.48
C MET A 356 19.43 -15.03 15.58
N TYR A 357 19.17 -14.11 14.65
CA TYR A 357 18.09 -14.27 13.68
C TYR A 357 18.25 -15.57 12.88
N ASN A 358 19.41 -15.77 12.26
CA ASN A 358 19.68 -16.97 11.47
C ASN A 358 19.56 -18.27 12.30
N ALA A 359 19.97 -18.26 13.57
CA ALA A 359 19.84 -19.41 14.45
C ALA A 359 18.38 -19.73 14.79
N THR A 360 17.58 -18.72 15.11
CA THR A 360 16.15 -18.90 15.44
C THR A 360 15.34 -19.32 14.23
N ASP A 361 15.63 -18.76 13.07
CA ASP A 361 14.97 -19.10 11.82
C ASP A 361 15.28 -20.52 11.38
N ASN A 362 16.56 -20.93 11.38
CA ASN A 362 16.94 -22.30 11.10
C ASN A 362 16.25 -23.30 12.05
N LEU A 363 16.15 -22.99 13.35
CA LEU A 363 15.44 -23.83 14.32
C LEU A 363 13.95 -23.94 13.97
N ARG A 364 13.29 -22.85 13.61
CA ARG A 364 11.89 -22.82 13.17
C ARG A 364 11.66 -23.73 11.96
N HIS A 365 12.49 -23.62 10.93
CA HIS A 365 12.40 -24.47 9.74
C HIS A 365 12.63 -25.96 10.05
N ILE A 366 13.55 -26.28 10.96
CA ILE A 366 13.76 -27.66 11.43
C ILE A 366 12.51 -28.18 12.14
N LEU A 367 11.90 -27.40 13.03
CA LEU A 367 10.69 -27.80 13.77
C LEU A 367 9.51 -28.00 12.83
N ILE A 368 9.33 -27.15 11.83
CA ILE A 368 8.30 -27.31 10.80
C ILE A 368 8.48 -28.63 10.04
N LYS A 369 9.71 -28.94 9.61
CA LYS A 369 10.03 -30.19 8.90
C LYS A 369 9.83 -31.43 9.77
N ILE A 370 10.25 -31.38 11.03
CA ILE A 370 10.03 -32.47 11.98
C ILE A 370 8.53 -32.71 12.16
N LYS A 371 7.75 -31.65 12.41
CA LYS A 371 6.31 -31.77 12.59
C LYS A 371 5.64 -32.36 11.33
N TYR A 372 6.01 -31.89 10.14
CA TYR A 372 5.51 -32.41 8.87
C TYR A 372 5.85 -33.90 8.69
N PHE A 373 7.08 -34.32 9.05
CA PHE A 373 7.53 -35.71 8.95
C PHE A 373 6.68 -36.68 9.81
N PHE A 374 6.33 -36.26 11.03
CA PHE A 374 5.53 -37.08 11.95
C PHE A 374 4.02 -37.00 11.68
N LEU A 375 3.55 -36.17 10.76
CA LEU A 375 2.14 -36.10 10.39
C LEU A 375 1.72 -37.35 9.58
N PRO A 376 0.52 -37.90 9.85
CA PRO A 376 -0.06 -38.93 9.01
C PRO A 376 -0.15 -38.49 7.54
N LYS A 377 0.15 -39.39 6.59
CA LYS A 377 0.18 -39.06 5.15
C LYS A 377 -1.10 -38.36 4.67
N ALA A 378 -2.28 -38.76 5.16
CA ALA A 378 -3.56 -38.15 4.83
C ALA A 378 -3.71 -36.67 5.27
N LYS A 379 -2.92 -36.20 6.24
CA LYS A 379 -2.97 -34.83 6.74
C LYS A 379 -1.84 -33.95 6.18
N ARG A 380 -0.92 -34.50 5.41
CA ARG A 380 0.23 -33.76 4.88
C ARG A 380 -0.14 -32.77 3.79
N SER A 381 -1.16 -33.08 2.97
CA SER A 381 -1.66 -32.20 1.90
C SER A 381 -2.18 -30.85 2.43
N ASP A 382 -2.77 -30.87 3.62
CA ASP A 382 -3.38 -29.66 4.19
C ASP A 382 -2.47 -28.97 5.24
N TYR A 383 -1.35 -29.59 5.59
CA TYR A 383 -0.47 -29.10 6.67
C TYR A 383 -0.01 -27.66 6.44
N PHE A 384 0.46 -27.33 5.26
CA PHE A 384 0.94 -25.96 4.96
C PHE A 384 -0.22 -24.97 4.87
N LYS A 385 -1.41 -25.39 4.40
CA LYS A 385 -2.61 -24.55 4.44
C LYS A 385 -3.03 -24.25 5.88
N ASP A 386 -2.98 -25.23 6.75
CA ASP A 386 -3.31 -25.05 8.17
C ASP A 386 -2.25 -24.22 8.91
N LEU A 387 -0.98 -24.42 8.59
CA LEU A 387 0.11 -23.62 9.11
C LEU A 387 -0.08 -22.15 8.68
N ALA A 388 -0.30 -21.89 7.39
CA ALA A 388 -0.53 -20.55 6.87
C ALA A 388 -1.74 -19.87 7.52
N ARG A 389 -2.87 -20.57 7.72
CA ARG A 389 -4.03 -20.02 8.43
C ARG A 389 -3.74 -19.66 9.88
N ASN A 390 -2.96 -20.48 10.58
CA ASN A 390 -2.63 -20.24 11.98
C ASN A 390 -1.67 -19.05 12.14
N GLU A 391 -0.65 -18.94 11.29
CA GLU A 391 0.26 -17.80 11.24
C GLU A 391 -0.51 -16.52 10.91
N HIS A 392 -1.38 -16.57 9.90
CA HIS A 392 -2.22 -15.44 9.51
C HIS A 392 -3.10 -14.94 10.68
N ARG A 393 -3.76 -15.85 11.40
CA ARG A 393 -4.58 -15.50 12.57
C ARG A 393 -3.74 -14.90 13.69
N PHE A 394 -2.56 -15.45 13.94
CA PHE A 394 -1.64 -14.94 14.96
C PHE A 394 -1.20 -13.50 14.65
N PHE A 395 -0.77 -13.22 13.42
CA PHE A 395 -0.36 -11.88 13.00
C PHE A 395 -1.52 -10.88 12.99
N ASN A 396 -2.72 -11.28 12.55
CA ASN A 396 -3.90 -10.43 12.65
C ASN A 396 -4.21 -10.07 14.11
N SER A 397 -4.07 -11.00 15.04
CA SER A 397 -4.24 -10.71 16.47
C SER A 397 -3.22 -9.68 16.98
N ILE A 398 -1.96 -9.75 16.52
CA ILE A 398 -0.93 -8.75 16.85
C ILE A 398 -1.30 -7.38 16.26
N ILE A 399 -1.75 -7.34 15.02
CA ILE A 399 -2.20 -6.09 14.37
C ILE A 399 -3.39 -5.50 15.11
N ASP A 400 -4.36 -6.30 15.54
CA ASP A 400 -5.53 -5.83 16.27
C ASP A 400 -5.14 -5.28 17.66
N ILE A 401 -4.21 -5.94 18.36
CA ILE A 401 -3.63 -5.41 19.61
C ILE A 401 -2.91 -4.08 19.35
N ALA A 402 -2.07 -4.01 18.32
CA ALA A 402 -1.37 -2.79 17.98
C ALA A 402 -2.32 -1.65 17.60
N LYS A 403 -3.43 -1.93 16.94
CA LYS A 403 -4.49 -0.95 16.65
C LYS A 403 -5.10 -0.39 17.93
N THR A 404 -5.35 -1.24 18.94
CA THR A 404 -5.92 -0.78 20.24
C THR A 404 -4.96 0.14 21.01
N TRP A 405 -3.66 -0.12 20.94
CA TRP A 405 -2.64 0.68 21.64
C TRP A 405 -2.36 2.03 20.99
N THR A 406 -2.52 2.10 19.66
CA THR A 406 -2.13 3.28 18.87
C THR A 406 -3.31 4.12 18.43
N ASP A 407 -4.55 3.74 18.77
CA ASP A 407 -5.78 4.29 18.14
C ASP A 407 -5.65 4.35 16.61
N SER A 408 -4.92 3.36 16.07
CA SER A 408 -4.39 3.32 14.70
C SER A 408 -5.41 2.82 13.69
N HIS A 409 -6.68 3.15 13.88
CA HIS A 409 -7.62 3.01 12.79
C HIS A 409 -7.21 4.00 11.70
N PHE A 410 -6.98 3.47 10.49
CA PHE A 410 -6.72 4.31 9.33
C PHE A 410 -7.92 5.27 9.18
N ARG A 411 -7.72 6.52 9.55
CA ARG A 411 -8.70 7.57 9.28
C ARG A 411 -8.33 8.22 7.97
N ILE A 412 -9.26 8.32 7.05
CA ILE A 412 -9.04 9.08 5.81
C ILE A 412 -8.66 10.53 6.12
N ALA A 413 -9.20 11.09 7.22
CA ALA A 413 -8.76 12.38 7.75
C ALA A 413 -7.23 12.46 7.93
N ASP A 414 -6.58 11.37 8.30
CA ASP A 414 -5.12 11.31 8.47
C ASP A 414 -4.37 11.33 7.14
N ALA A 415 -4.99 10.89 6.05
CA ALA A 415 -4.41 10.99 4.71
C ALA A 415 -4.37 12.44 4.18
N PHE A 416 -5.09 13.35 4.83
CA PHE A 416 -5.23 14.74 4.37
C PHE A 416 -4.41 15.76 5.16
N GLY A 417 -3.54 15.32 6.08
CA GLY A 417 -2.62 16.19 6.81
C GLY A 417 -3.08 16.54 8.23
N VAL A 418 -2.16 16.47 9.13
CA VAL A 418 -2.34 16.45 10.59
C VAL A 418 -2.51 17.84 11.19
N GLU A 419 -1.97 18.88 10.57
CA GLU A 419 -2.04 20.24 11.15
C GLU A 419 -3.48 20.72 11.33
N ALA A 420 -4.38 20.28 10.44
CA ALA A 420 -5.82 20.51 10.62
C ALA A 420 -6.42 19.71 11.80
N ALA A 421 -5.78 18.62 12.24
CA ALA A 421 -6.31 17.78 13.32
C ALA A 421 -5.94 18.31 14.70
N GLU A 422 -4.73 18.82 14.92
CA GLU A 422 -4.28 19.29 16.25
C GLU A 422 -4.84 20.66 16.65
N GLU A 423 -4.90 21.61 15.70
CA GLU A 423 -5.58 22.90 15.94
C GLU A 423 -7.09 22.74 16.10
N ASN A 424 -7.68 21.83 15.31
CA ASN A 424 -9.11 21.56 15.37
C ASN A 424 -9.51 20.65 16.55
N GLU A 425 -8.62 19.89 17.20
CA GLU A 425 -9.01 19.05 18.32
C GLU A 425 -9.41 19.87 19.55
N LYS A 426 -8.83 21.03 19.75
CA LYS A 426 -9.22 21.98 20.82
C LYS A 426 -10.50 22.75 20.51
N GLU A 427 -10.71 23.16 19.26
CA GLU A 427 -11.96 23.80 18.83
C GLU A 427 -13.07 22.79 18.51
N SER A 428 -12.71 21.58 18.13
CA SER A 428 -13.58 20.55 17.59
C SER A 428 -14.43 19.83 18.62
N LYS A 429 -14.09 19.90 19.88
CA LYS A 429 -15.01 19.42 20.95
C LYS A 429 -16.33 20.21 21.00
N LYS A 430 -16.40 21.35 20.30
CA LYS A 430 -17.59 22.21 20.23
C LYS A 430 -18.28 22.21 18.85
N MET A 431 -17.69 21.61 17.81
CA MET A 431 -18.23 21.69 16.45
C MET A 431 -18.72 20.31 15.97
N PRO A 432 -19.93 20.18 15.41
CA PRO A 432 -20.42 18.92 14.85
C PRO A 432 -19.46 18.33 13.84
N MET A 433 -19.35 17.01 13.81
CA MET A 433 -18.35 16.27 13.02
C MET A 433 -18.42 16.58 11.52
N TRP A 434 -19.63 16.79 10.98
CA TRP A 434 -19.85 17.17 9.58
C TRP A 434 -19.30 18.57 9.24
N LYS A 435 -19.44 19.55 10.13
CA LYS A 435 -18.84 20.89 9.93
C LYS A 435 -17.33 20.86 9.88
N ARG A 436 -16.72 19.93 10.62
CA ARG A 436 -15.26 19.69 10.59
C ARG A 436 -14.80 19.15 9.24
N ALA A 437 -15.58 18.23 8.62
CA ALA A 437 -15.23 17.72 7.31
C ALA A 437 -15.36 18.78 6.23
N VAL A 438 -16.43 19.52 6.25
CA VAL A 438 -16.62 20.60 5.29
C VAL A 438 -15.46 21.60 5.37
N LYS A 439 -15.08 22.02 6.58
CA LYS A 439 -13.95 22.94 6.78
C LYS A 439 -12.61 22.32 6.36
N TYR A 440 -12.50 21.01 6.48
CA TYR A 440 -11.31 20.25 6.14
C TYR A 440 -11.18 20.01 4.61
N PHE A 441 -12.27 19.59 3.95
CA PHE A 441 -12.28 19.36 2.51
C PHE A 441 -12.40 20.65 1.70
N PHE A 442 -13.00 21.68 2.30
CA PHE A 442 -13.26 22.97 1.67
C PHE A 442 -12.87 24.10 2.64
N PRO A 443 -11.57 24.36 2.85
CA PRO A 443 -11.10 25.32 3.85
C PRO A 443 -11.66 26.74 3.66
N ASN A 444 -12.12 27.07 2.47
CA ASN A 444 -12.71 28.37 2.12
C ASN A 444 -14.25 28.36 2.10
N ALA A 445 -14.92 27.26 2.43
CA ALA A 445 -16.37 27.22 2.49
C ALA A 445 -16.87 27.85 3.81
N GLU A 446 -17.72 28.89 3.72
CA GLU A 446 -18.47 29.37 4.86
C GLU A 446 -19.48 28.30 5.30
N VAL A 447 -19.19 27.64 6.42
CA VAL A 447 -20.07 26.65 7.04
C VAL A 447 -21.00 27.39 7.98
N LYS A 448 -22.15 27.80 7.47
CA LYS A 448 -23.23 28.40 8.26
C LYS A 448 -23.91 27.39 9.19
#